data_555ff1fb1b104ce7270d06121cdcfdfa
#
_entry.id   555ff1fb1b104ce7270d06121cdcfdfa
#
_cell.length_a   1.000
_cell.length_b   1.000
_cell.length_c   1.000
_cell.angle_alpha   90.00
_cell.angle_beta   90.00
_cell.angle_gamma   90.00
#
_symmetry.space_group_name_H-M   'P 1'
#
loop_
_entity.id
_entity.type
_entity.pdbx_description
1 polymer ?
#
loop_
_entity_poly.entity_id
_entity_poly.type
_entity_poly.pdbx_seq_one_letter_code
_entity_poly.pdbx_strand_id
1 'polypeptide(L)'
;MISSEIEQFEKYYTMLTEYMVTYSMQIVGAIFIVLIGLWIAQKLAKFVAALMTRHNVDITLTNFVSSVVKVLLIVMVIIIALGKIGISVTPFVAAIGAASLGAGLALQGMLSNYSAGLAIIATRPFVVGDTIEVKNVSGQVKTIELGYTILINEEKVEITIPNKHIVGEILHNSFSYSLVKGEIDIAYSACSDNAISLIEDVLKAHELVAQNPLSQVGIERFADSGVTISYRYWVPTTKIIETKLAINGGVYKAINNADIEIPFPQRVITINKADLES
;
A
#
# COMPACT_ATOMS: atom_id res chain seq x y z
N MET A 1 -17.21 51.01 58.06
CA MET A 1 -17.56 49.91 57.13
C MET A 1 -18.12 50.44 55.78
N ILE A 2 -19.18 51.24 55.77
CA ILE A 2 -19.81 51.81 54.55
C ILE A 2 -18.83 52.70 53.75
N SER A 3 -17.99 53.51 54.44
CA SER A 3 -17.01 54.37 53.77
C SER A 3 -15.89 53.61 53.07
N SER A 4 -15.45 52.47 53.61
CA SER A 4 -14.42 51.66 52.98
C SER A 4 -14.92 50.86 51.74
N GLU A 5 -16.21 50.56 51.73
CA GLU A 5 -16.85 49.91 50.58
C GLU A 5 -17.08 50.86 49.42
N ILE A 6 -17.46 52.15 49.75
CA ILE A 6 -17.60 53.21 48.77
C ILE A 6 -16.25 53.59 48.13
N GLU A 7 -15.19 53.64 48.91
CA GLU A 7 -13.84 53.96 48.44
C GLU A 7 -13.28 52.82 47.54
N GLN A 8 -13.59 51.60 47.87
CA GLN A 8 -13.27 50.43 46.98
C GLN A 8 -14.07 50.46 45.69
N PHE A 9 -15.37 50.82 45.76
CA PHE A 9 -16.21 50.93 44.57
C PHE A 9 -15.74 52.03 43.63
N GLU A 10 -15.41 53.20 44.15
CA GLU A 10 -14.84 54.34 43.37
C GLU A 10 -13.51 53.93 42.72
N LYS A 11 -12.66 53.22 43.44
CA LYS A 11 -11.39 52.76 42.90
C LYS A 11 -11.60 51.77 41.72
N TYR A 12 -12.50 50.82 41.86
CA TYR A 12 -12.84 49.93 40.76
C TYR A 12 -13.49 50.64 39.58
N TYR A 13 -14.39 51.58 39.84
CA TYR A 13 -15.03 52.39 38.81
C TYR A 13 -14.03 53.27 38.06
N THR A 14 -13.10 53.92 38.74
CA THR A 14 -12.06 54.76 38.14
C THR A 14 -11.10 53.87 37.30
N MET A 15 -10.70 52.73 37.83
CA MET A 15 -9.84 51.78 37.13
C MET A 15 -10.52 51.25 35.86
N LEU A 16 -11.83 50.95 35.93
CA LEU A 16 -12.61 50.46 34.80
C LEU A 16 -12.78 51.54 33.72
N THR A 17 -13.03 52.80 34.13
CA THR A 17 -13.17 53.93 33.21
C THR A 17 -11.85 54.32 32.56
N GLU A 18 -10.74 54.33 33.27
CA GLU A 18 -9.41 54.52 32.69
C GLU A 18 -9.05 53.42 31.69
N TYR A 19 -9.34 52.20 32.05
CA TYR A 19 -9.12 51.06 31.14
C TYR A 19 -9.97 51.20 29.88
N MET A 20 -11.27 51.50 30.01
CA MET A 20 -12.18 51.69 28.88
C MET A 20 -11.76 52.84 27.96
N VAL A 21 -11.29 53.93 28.50
CA VAL A 21 -10.82 55.09 27.71
C VAL A 21 -9.50 54.78 27.02
N THR A 22 -8.53 54.16 27.73
CA THR A 22 -7.20 53.88 27.21
C THR A 22 -7.24 52.79 26.12
N TYR A 23 -8.10 51.79 26.30
CA TYR A 23 -8.17 50.64 25.39
C TYR A 23 -9.37 50.66 24.42
N SER A 24 -10.18 51.76 24.43
CA SER A 24 -11.38 51.90 23.59
C SER A 24 -11.10 51.63 22.10
N MET A 25 -10.03 52.18 21.54
CA MET A 25 -9.65 52.00 20.16
C MET A 25 -9.18 50.54 19.87
N GLN A 26 -8.60 49.87 20.87
CA GLN A 26 -8.18 48.47 20.72
C GLN A 26 -9.40 47.52 20.76
N ILE A 27 -10.39 47.81 21.63
CA ILE A 27 -11.64 47.07 21.71
C ILE A 27 -12.45 47.23 20.42
N VAL A 28 -12.59 48.47 19.93
CA VAL A 28 -13.25 48.75 18.65
C VAL A 28 -12.54 48.00 17.52
N GLY A 29 -11.20 48.08 17.47
CA GLY A 29 -10.42 47.34 16.47
C GLY A 29 -10.59 45.81 16.56
N ALA A 30 -10.67 45.24 17.77
CA ALA A 30 -10.91 43.81 17.96
C ALA A 30 -12.31 43.38 17.48
N ILE A 31 -13.34 44.19 17.76
CA ILE A 31 -14.71 43.95 17.25
C ILE A 31 -14.72 43.96 15.72
N PHE A 32 -14.06 44.92 15.07
CA PHE A 32 -13.93 44.93 13.62
C PHE A 32 -13.21 43.70 13.09
N ILE A 33 -12.13 43.25 13.74
CA ILE A 33 -11.41 42.02 13.37
C ILE A 33 -12.33 40.82 13.46
N VAL A 34 -13.13 40.71 14.54
CA VAL A 34 -14.07 39.58 14.70
C VAL A 34 -15.15 39.63 13.62
N LEU A 35 -15.80 40.76 13.39
CA LEU A 35 -16.87 40.87 12.39
C LEU A 35 -16.38 40.56 10.98
N ILE A 36 -15.27 41.19 10.57
CA ILE A 36 -14.67 40.97 9.26
C ILE A 36 -14.14 39.54 9.16
N GLY A 37 -13.47 39.04 10.21
CA GLY A 37 -12.91 37.70 10.26
C GLY A 37 -13.96 36.60 10.17
N LEU A 38 -15.09 36.74 10.86
CA LEU A 38 -16.22 35.79 10.76
C LEU A 38 -16.85 35.81 9.35
N TRP A 39 -16.96 37.00 8.74
CA TRP A 39 -17.45 37.11 7.37
C TRP A 39 -16.51 36.43 6.37
N ILE A 40 -15.18 36.64 6.51
CA ILE A 40 -14.17 35.99 5.69
C ILE A 40 -14.20 34.46 5.91
N ALA A 41 -14.25 34.01 7.17
CA ALA A 41 -14.31 32.61 7.51
C ALA A 41 -15.52 31.89 6.86
N GLN A 42 -16.69 32.53 6.88
CA GLN A 42 -17.89 32.02 6.24
C GLN A 42 -17.75 31.97 4.70
N LYS A 43 -17.21 33.04 4.10
CA LYS A 43 -16.99 33.08 2.64
C LYS A 43 -15.98 32.02 2.20
N LEU A 44 -14.88 31.85 2.93
CA LEU A 44 -13.85 30.89 2.60
C LEU A 44 -14.36 29.44 2.75
N ALA A 45 -15.10 29.15 3.83
CA ALA A 45 -15.72 27.85 4.02
C ALA A 45 -16.72 27.50 2.87
N LYS A 46 -17.56 28.47 2.48
CA LYS A 46 -18.45 28.29 1.33
C LYS A 46 -17.70 28.14 0.01
N PHE A 47 -16.61 28.86 -0.19
CA PHE A 47 -15.77 28.70 -1.38
C PHE A 47 -15.15 27.31 -1.47
N VAL A 48 -14.60 26.80 -0.34
CA VAL A 48 -14.07 25.43 -0.26
C VAL A 48 -15.17 24.41 -0.56
N ALA A 49 -16.36 24.56 0.05
CA ALA A 49 -17.49 23.67 -0.22
C ALA A 49 -17.89 23.69 -1.70
N ALA A 50 -18.00 24.86 -2.33
CA ALA A 50 -18.34 24.99 -3.74
C ALA A 50 -17.28 24.35 -4.66
N LEU A 51 -15.99 24.51 -4.34
CA LEU A 51 -14.90 23.90 -5.09
C LEU A 51 -14.98 22.37 -5.02
N MET A 52 -15.18 21.80 -3.82
CA MET A 52 -15.29 20.36 -3.61
C MET A 52 -16.52 19.78 -4.34
N THR A 53 -17.66 20.46 -4.25
CA THR A 53 -18.89 20.06 -4.97
C THR A 53 -18.69 20.09 -6.49
N ARG A 54 -17.96 21.07 -7.02
CA ARG A 54 -17.63 21.16 -8.44
C ARG A 54 -16.78 19.97 -8.93
N HIS A 55 -15.97 19.40 -8.07
CA HIS A 55 -15.16 18.22 -8.35
C HIS A 55 -15.85 16.90 -8.00
N ASN A 56 -17.18 16.90 -7.80
CA ASN A 56 -17.98 15.71 -7.46
C ASN A 56 -17.50 14.98 -6.19
N VAL A 57 -16.94 15.70 -5.23
CA VAL A 57 -16.56 15.13 -3.93
C VAL A 57 -17.83 14.84 -3.13
N ASP A 58 -17.82 13.74 -2.38
CA ASP A 58 -18.93 13.34 -1.53
C ASP A 58 -19.41 14.47 -0.61
N ILE A 59 -20.73 14.60 -0.46
CA ILE A 59 -21.37 15.68 0.30
C ILE A 59 -20.96 15.67 1.78
N THR A 60 -20.79 14.48 2.35
CA THR A 60 -20.39 14.32 3.76
C THR A 60 -18.98 14.84 3.98
N LEU A 61 -18.06 14.48 3.08
CA LEU A 61 -16.67 14.95 3.11
C LEU A 61 -16.60 16.46 2.86
N THR A 62 -17.38 16.98 1.93
CA THR A 62 -17.47 18.40 1.64
C THR A 62 -17.93 19.19 2.88
N ASN A 63 -18.99 18.74 3.56
CA ASN A 63 -19.48 19.38 4.78
C ASN A 63 -18.47 19.28 5.93
N PHE A 64 -17.81 18.16 6.09
CA PHE A 64 -16.78 17.98 7.11
C PHE A 64 -15.61 18.96 6.89
N VAL A 65 -15.00 18.93 5.69
CA VAL A 65 -13.83 19.78 5.37
C VAL A 65 -14.17 21.27 5.49
N SER A 66 -15.31 21.70 4.95
CA SER A 66 -15.73 23.10 5.04
C SER A 66 -15.98 23.55 6.48
N SER A 67 -16.52 22.66 7.33
CA SER A 67 -16.72 22.93 8.76
C SER A 67 -15.38 23.03 9.51
N VAL A 68 -14.44 22.13 9.23
CA VAL A 68 -13.09 22.19 9.82
C VAL A 68 -12.38 23.49 9.43
N VAL A 69 -12.40 23.86 8.16
CA VAL A 69 -11.82 25.14 7.68
C VAL A 69 -12.46 26.31 8.39
N LYS A 70 -13.79 26.33 8.50
CA LYS A 70 -14.52 27.39 9.20
C LYS A 70 -14.09 27.51 10.66
N VAL A 71 -14.04 26.40 11.40
CA VAL A 71 -13.65 26.38 12.82
C VAL A 71 -12.21 26.87 13.00
N LEU A 72 -11.26 26.41 12.19
CA LEU A 72 -9.87 26.84 12.24
C LEU A 72 -9.73 28.36 12.00
N LEU A 73 -10.44 28.89 11.01
CA LEU A 73 -10.44 30.32 10.73
C LEU A 73 -11.07 31.16 11.88
N ILE A 74 -12.17 30.68 12.47
CA ILE A 74 -12.80 31.34 13.63
C ILE A 74 -11.84 31.37 14.81
N VAL A 75 -11.17 30.25 15.13
CA VAL A 75 -10.18 30.18 16.21
C VAL A 75 -9.05 31.18 15.97
N MET A 76 -8.53 31.24 14.74
CA MET A 76 -7.48 32.19 14.37
C MET A 76 -7.94 33.64 14.52
N VAL A 77 -9.15 34.00 14.09
CA VAL A 77 -9.74 35.32 14.24
C VAL A 77 -9.87 35.69 15.72
N ILE A 78 -10.34 34.79 16.57
CA ILE A 78 -10.46 35.01 18.01
C ILE A 78 -9.10 35.29 18.64
N ILE A 79 -8.07 34.53 18.31
CA ILE A 79 -6.71 34.73 18.84
C ILE A 79 -6.15 36.09 18.43
N ILE A 80 -6.34 36.48 17.17
CA ILE A 80 -5.92 37.84 16.69
C ILE A 80 -6.65 38.93 17.45
N ALA A 81 -7.97 38.78 17.66
CA ALA A 81 -8.78 39.77 18.38
C ALA A 81 -8.36 39.88 19.85
N LEU A 82 -8.09 38.77 20.54
CA LEU A 82 -7.58 38.76 21.92
C LEU A 82 -6.23 39.49 22.02
N GLY A 83 -5.31 39.21 21.09
CA GLY A 83 -4.02 39.91 21.03
C GLY A 83 -4.17 41.43 20.84
N LYS A 84 -5.19 41.86 20.05
CA LYS A 84 -5.48 43.26 19.83
C LYS A 84 -5.97 43.99 21.09
N ILE A 85 -6.69 43.29 21.98
CA ILE A 85 -7.15 43.81 23.27
C ILE A 85 -6.03 43.82 24.33
N GLY A 86 -4.85 43.24 24.01
CA GLY A 86 -3.71 43.16 24.95
C GLY A 86 -3.68 41.89 25.80
N ILE A 87 -4.55 40.91 25.49
CA ILE A 87 -4.52 39.61 26.14
C ILE A 87 -3.38 38.77 25.55
N SER A 88 -2.55 38.18 26.42
CA SER A 88 -1.48 37.31 25.94
C SER A 88 -2.04 36.09 25.21
N VAL A 89 -1.66 35.93 23.95
CA VAL A 89 -2.09 34.82 23.09
C VAL A 89 -1.17 33.56 23.21
N THR A 90 -0.04 33.71 23.92
CA THR A 90 0.95 32.62 24.09
C THR A 90 0.35 31.29 24.61
N PRO A 91 -0.53 31.28 25.65
CA PRO A 91 -1.14 30.04 26.10
C PRO A 91 -2.01 29.35 25.03
N PHE A 92 -2.73 30.14 24.24
CA PHE A 92 -3.59 29.62 23.18
C PHE A 92 -2.76 29.03 22.03
N VAL A 93 -1.68 29.71 21.64
CA VAL A 93 -0.74 29.21 20.63
C VAL A 93 -0.08 27.90 21.10
N ALA A 94 0.34 27.87 22.38
CA ALA A 94 0.89 26.65 22.95
C ALA A 94 -0.11 25.47 22.96
N ALA A 95 -1.37 25.75 23.35
CA ALA A 95 -2.43 24.75 23.36
C ALA A 95 -2.74 24.22 21.95
N ILE A 96 -2.80 25.10 20.93
CA ILE A 96 -3.00 24.71 19.53
C ILE A 96 -1.81 23.90 19.03
N GLY A 97 -0.59 24.28 19.38
CA GLY A 97 0.61 23.52 19.04
C GLY A 97 0.57 22.08 19.59
N ALA A 98 0.21 21.93 20.87
CA ALA A 98 0.04 20.62 21.49
C ALA A 98 -1.08 19.80 20.85
N ALA A 99 -2.25 20.42 20.58
CA ALA A 99 -3.36 19.76 19.90
C ALA A 99 -2.99 19.35 18.45
N SER A 100 -2.26 20.22 17.74
CA SER A 100 -1.78 19.93 16.37
C SER A 100 -0.80 18.75 16.33
N LEU A 101 0.11 18.68 17.33
CA LEU A 101 1.01 17.55 17.47
C LEU A 101 0.23 16.25 17.72
N GLY A 102 -0.74 16.27 18.64
CA GLY A 102 -1.61 15.10 18.89
C GLY A 102 -2.40 14.66 17.67
N ALA A 103 -3.01 15.60 16.95
CA ALA A 103 -3.70 15.31 15.69
C ALA A 103 -2.75 14.78 14.61
N GLY A 104 -1.54 15.34 14.47
CA GLY A 104 -0.51 14.85 13.55
C GLY A 104 -0.10 13.42 13.82
N LEU A 105 0.12 13.05 15.09
CA LEU A 105 0.42 11.69 15.49
C LEU A 105 -0.75 10.73 15.20
N ALA A 106 -1.98 11.17 15.46
CA ALA A 106 -3.17 10.35 15.15
C ALA A 106 -3.33 10.09 13.65
N LEU A 107 -2.98 11.06 12.79
CA LEU A 107 -3.07 10.96 11.32
C LEU A 107 -1.82 10.39 10.65
N GLN A 108 -0.76 10.11 11.40
CA GLN A 108 0.54 9.67 10.89
C GLN A 108 0.42 8.46 9.95
N GLY A 109 -0.43 7.49 10.30
CA GLY A 109 -0.63 6.29 9.49
C GLY A 109 -1.24 6.58 8.12
N MET A 110 -2.23 7.47 8.06
CA MET A 110 -2.82 7.90 6.79
C MET A 110 -1.80 8.67 5.94
N LEU A 111 -1.13 9.65 6.54
CA LEU A 111 -0.15 10.48 5.85
C LEU A 111 1.00 9.64 5.29
N SER A 112 1.45 8.62 6.02
CA SER A 112 2.46 7.67 5.57
C SER A 112 2.03 6.90 4.32
N ASN A 113 0.77 6.45 4.26
CA ASN A 113 0.24 5.75 3.07
C ASN A 113 0.17 6.67 1.85
N TYR A 114 -0.30 7.91 2.01
CA TYR A 114 -0.36 8.87 0.92
C TYR A 114 1.02 9.27 0.43
N SER A 115 1.97 9.50 1.34
CA SER A 115 3.36 9.82 0.98
C SER A 115 4.02 8.67 0.24
N ALA A 116 3.77 7.42 0.66
CA ALA A 116 4.24 6.23 -0.02
C ALA A 116 3.61 6.09 -1.42
N GLY A 117 2.32 6.36 -1.57
CA GLY A 117 1.65 6.36 -2.88
C GLY A 117 2.23 7.40 -3.83
N LEU A 118 2.47 8.61 -3.36
CA LEU A 118 3.16 9.64 -4.16
C LEU A 118 4.57 9.19 -4.58
N ALA A 119 5.32 8.54 -3.67
CA ALA A 119 6.64 8.00 -3.99
C ALA A 119 6.55 6.92 -5.09
N ILE A 120 5.61 5.98 -4.99
CA ILE A 120 5.38 4.94 -6.01
C ILE A 120 5.08 5.58 -7.37
N ILE A 121 4.16 6.55 -7.43
CA ILE A 121 3.75 7.22 -8.67
C ILE A 121 4.91 8.02 -9.29
N ALA A 122 5.73 8.67 -8.46
CA ALA A 122 6.86 9.49 -8.90
C ALA A 122 8.05 8.65 -9.35
N THR A 123 8.45 7.64 -8.58
CA THR A 123 9.65 6.82 -8.85
C THR A 123 9.37 5.60 -9.74
N ARG A 124 8.10 5.17 -9.82
CA ARG A 124 7.63 4.04 -10.64
C ARG A 124 8.46 2.75 -10.46
N PRO A 125 8.62 2.24 -9.24
CA PRO A 125 9.33 0.98 -9.01
C PRO A 125 8.58 -0.21 -9.64
N PHE A 126 7.29 -0.05 -9.92
CA PHE A 126 6.42 -0.92 -10.69
C PHE A 126 5.30 -0.08 -11.32
N VAL A 127 4.61 -0.64 -12.30
CA VAL A 127 3.48 -0.01 -12.99
C VAL A 127 2.26 -0.95 -13.00
N VAL A 128 1.11 -0.41 -13.39
CA VAL A 128 -0.10 -1.22 -13.59
C VAL A 128 0.19 -2.27 -14.67
N GLY A 129 -0.14 -3.54 -14.36
CA GLY A 129 0.15 -4.69 -15.21
C GLY A 129 1.40 -5.47 -14.80
N ASP A 130 2.31 -4.89 -14.02
CA ASP A 130 3.44 -5.63 -13.46
C ASP A 130 2.99 -6.64 -12.41
N THR A 131 3.75 -7.71 -12.26
CA THR A 131 3.60 -8.66 -11.17
C THR A 131 4.60 -8.35 -10.09
N ILE A 132 4.09 -8.05 -8.90
CA ILE A 132 4.93 -7.76 -7.75
C ILE A 132 4.69 -8.75 -6.61
N GLU A 133 5.73 -8.96 -5.81
CA GLU A 133 5.64 -9.69 -4.55
C GLU A 133 6.23 -8.83 -3.43
N VAL A 134 5.44 -8.63 -2.38
CA VAL A 134 5.78 -7.90 -1.16
C VAL A 134 5.24 -8.65 0.04
N LYS A 135 6.09 -8.92 1.06
CA LYS A 135 5.68 -9.63 2.29
C LYS A 135 4.97 -10.96 2.02
N ASN A 136 5.46 -11.74 1.07
CA ASN A 136 4.87 -13.02 0.64
C ASN A 136 3.46 -12.90 0.02
N VAL A 137 3.06 -11.68 -0.36
CA VAL A 137 1.85 -11.44 -1.12
C VAL A 137 2.24 -11.13 -2.56
N SER A 138 1.83 -11.98 -3.49
CA SER A 138 2.13 -11.85 -4.92
C SER A 138 0.86 -11.63 -5.73
N GLY A 139 0.97 -10.82 -6.78
CA GLY A 139 -0.12 -10.59 -7.73
C GLY A 139 0.20 -9.53 -8.78
N GLN A 140 -0.62 -9.49 -9.80
CA GLN A 140 -0.53 -8.46 -10.82
C GLN A 140 -1.16 -7.15 -10.32
N VAL A 141 -0.47 -6.04 -10.51
CA VAL A 141 -0.94 -4.70 -10.16
C VAL A 141 -2.15 -4.33 -11.02
N LYS A 142 -3.31 -4.19 -10.39
CA LYS A 142 -4.55 -3.74 -11.03
C LYS A 142 -4.65 -2.22 -11.06
N THR A 143 -4.47 -1.58 -9.90
CA THR A 143 -4.53 -0.12 -9.75
C THR A 143 -3.55 0.34 -8.68
N ILE A 144 -3.06 1.57 -8.85
CA ILE A 144 -2.21 2.28 -7.88
C ILE A 144 -2.97 3.52 -7.46
N GLU A 145 -3.45 3.53 -6.21
CA GLU A 145 -4.13 4.66 -5.59
C GLU A 145 -3.18 5.39 -4.64
N LEU A 146 -3.52 6.60 -4.22
CA LEU A 146 -2.66 7.35 -3.30
C LEU A 146 -2.47 6.66 -1.93
N GLY A 147 -3.51 5.98 -1.43
CA GLY A 147 -3.47 5.33 -0.11
C GLY A 147 -3.07 3.86 -0.14
N TYR A 148 -3.31 3.18 -1.25
CA TYR A 148 -3.16 1.73 -1.39
C TYR A 148 -2.94 1.32 -2.84
N THR A 149 -2.39 0.13 -3.03
CA THR A 149 -2.27 -0.54 -4.33
C THR A 149 -3.13 -1.81 -4.31
N ILE A 150 -3.86 -2.09 -5.40
CA ILE A 150 -4.65 -3.30 -5.56
C ILE A 150 -3.91 -4.27 -6.48
N LEU A 151 -3.71 -5.48 -5.98
CA LEU A 151 -3.21 -6.61 -6.77
C LEU A 151 -4.34 -7.57 -7.08
N ILE A 152 -4.19 -8.32 -8.16
CA ILE A 152 -5.01 -9.50 -8.48
C ILE A 152 -4.08 -10.72 -8.47
N ASN A 153 -4.43 -11.73 -7.68
CA ASN A 153 -3.68 -12.99 -7.66
C ASN A 153 -4.16 -13.96 -8.77
N GLU A 154 -3.55 -15.15 -8.83
CA GLU A 154 -3.90 -16.20 -9.80
C GLU A 154 -5.34 -16.70 -9.67
N GLU A 155 -5.91 -16.66 -8.47
CA GLU A 155 -7.29 -17.06 -8.16
C GLU A 155 -8.32 -15.96 -8.49
N LYS A 156 -7.88 -14.83 -9.09
CA LYS A 156 -8.69 -13.64 -9.37
C LYS A 156 -9.19 -12.89 -8.13
N VAL A 157 -8.55 -13.12 -6.98
CA VAL A 157 -8.85 -12.38 -5.75
C VAL A 157 -8.12 -11.05 -5.77
N GLU A 158 -8.85 -9.99 -5.44
CA GLU A 158 -8.29 -8.64 -5.27
C GLU A 158 -7.67 -8.51 -3.87
N ILE A 159 -6.41 -8.13 -3.83
CA ILE A 159 -5.65 -7.92 -2.60
C ILE A 159 -5.30 -6.44 -2.49
N THR A 160 -5.81 -5.77 -1.47
CA THR A 160 -5.53 -4.35 -1.22
C THR A 160 -4.36 -4.22 -0.24
N ILE A 161 -3.27 -3.63 -0.70
CA ILE A 161 -2.07 -3.40 0.11
C ILE A 161 -1.92 -1.91 0.39
N PRO A 162 -1.93 -1.45 1.66
CA PRO A 162 -1.61 -0.08 2.01
C PRO A 162 -0.20 0.30 1.53
N ASN A 163 -0.04 1.42 0.84
CA ASN A 163 1.22 1.78 0.17
C ASN A 163 2.43 1.85 1.10
N LYS A 164 2.25 2.20 2.38
CA LYS A 164 3.32 2.19 3.39
C LYS A 164 3.95 0.81 3.61
N HIS A 165 3.23 -0.27 3.27
CA HIS A 165 3.72 -1.65 3.37
C HIS A 165 4.41 -2.13 2.08
N ILE A 166 4.44 -1.30 1.05
CA ILE A 166 5.20 -1.55 -0.19
C ILE A 166 6.50 -0.76 -0.14
N VAL A 167 6.39 0.55 0.17
CA VAL A 167 7.55 1.44 0.25
C VAL A 167 8.32 1.16 1.55
N GLY A 168 9.60 0.83 1.41
CA GLY A 168 10.47 0.48 2.54
C GLY A 168 10.60 -1.02 2.82
N GLU A 169 9.88 -1.86 2.08
CA GLU A 169 10.04 -3.32 2.09
C GLU A 169 10.80 -3.80 0.84
N ILE A 170 11.24 -5.06 0.89
CA ILE A 170 11.84 -5.70 -0.28
C ILE A 170 10.71 -5.99 -1.28
N LEU A 171 10.84 -5.40 -2.45
CA LEU A 171 9.90 -5.55 -3.56
C LEU A 171 10.54 -6.43 -4.64
N HIS A 172 9.88 -7.53 -4.98
CA HIS A 172 10.21 -8.31 -6.17
C HIS A 172 9.27 -7.88 -7.29
N ASN A 173 9.79 -7.40 -8.40
CA ASN A 173 9.03 -7.08 -9.60
C ASN A 173 9.42 -8.06 -10.72
N SER A 174 8.49 -8.94 -11.09
CA SER A 174 8.64 -9.92 -12.16
C SER A 174 8.11 -9.38 -13.51
N PHE A 175 7.74 -8.11 -13.57
CA PHE A 175 7.13 -7.50 -14.74
C PHE A 175 5.87 -8.27 -15.17
N SER A 176 5.75 -8.56 -16.47
CA SER A 176 4.57 -9.25 -17.02
C SER A 176 4.67 -10.78 -16.99
N TYR A 177 5.82 -11.33 -16.59
CA TYR A 177 6.10 -12.76 -16.62
C TYR A 177 6.44 -13.30 -15.25
N SER A 178 6.03 -14.53 -14.98
CA SER A 178 6.39 -15.28 -13.78
C SER A 178 7.15 -16.55 -14.15
N LEU A 179 8.12 -16.91 -13.31
CA LEU A 179 8.87 -18.15 -13.42
C LEU A 179 8.03 -19.33 -12.95
N VAL A 180 7.85 -20.32 -13.80
CA VAL A 180 7.25 -21.62 -13.47
C VAL A 180 8.34 -22.68 -13.44
N LYS A 181 8.25 -23.56 -12.44
CA LYS A 181 9.13 -24.73 -12.28
C LYS A 181 8.31 -25.99 -12.37
N GLY A 182 8.84 -26.97 -13.08
CA GLY A 182 8.30 -28.32 -13.13
C GLY A 182 9.42 -29.33 -12.97
N GLU A 183 9.09 -30.54 -12.55
CA GLU A 183 10.01 -31.67 -12.39
C GLU A 183 9.35 -32.93 -12.92
N ILE A 184 10.18 -33.81 -13.44
CA ILE A 184 9.79 -35.17 -13.82
C ILE A 184 10.92 -36.12 -13.53
N ASP A 185 10.63 -37.31 -12.98
CA ASP A 185 11.59 -38.37 -12.76
C ASP A 185 11.59 -39.32 -13.94
N ILE A 186 12.78 -39.71 -14.43
CA ILE A 186 12.99 -40.76 -15.43
C ILE A 186 13.84 -41.87 -14.85
N ALA A 187 13.68 -43.10 -15.36
CA ALA A 187 14.47 -44.24 -14.89
C ALA A 187 15.99 -44.05 -15.14
N TYR A 188 16.84 -44.59 -14.28
CA TYR A 188 18.29 -44.56 -14.44
C TYR A 188 18.79 -45.18 -15.75
N SER A 189 18.00 -46.11 -16.33
CA SER A 189 18.27 -46.74 -17.64
C SER A 189 17.94 -45.83 -18.82
N ALA A 190 17.16 -44.75 -18.61
CA ALA A 190 16.73 -43.89 -19.69
C ALA A 190 17.81 -42.87 -20.08
N CYS A 191 17.80 -42.44 -21.33
CA CYS A 191 18.71 -41.41 -21.83
C CYS A 191 18.22 -40.01 -21.40
N SER A 192 18.92 -39.39 -20.45
CA SER A 192 18.58 -38.05 -19.94
C SER A 192 18.66 -36.96 -21.00
N ASP A 193 19.62 -37.03 -21.91
CA ASP A 193 19.80 -36.06 -22.99
C ASP A 193 18.60 -36.05 -23.94
N ASN A 194 18.06 -37.22 -24.26
CA ASN A 194 16.85 -37.34 -25.07
C ASN A 194 15.62 -36.74 -24.34
N ALA A 195 15.46 -37.05 -23.05
CA ALA A 195 14.39 -36.50 -22.25
C ALA A 195 14.46 -34.96 -22.15
N ILE A 196 15.66 -34.39 -21.93
CA ILE A 196 15.91 -32.96 -21.89
C ILE A 196 15.51 -32.32 -23.22
N SER A 197 15.96 -32.89 -24.36
CA SER A 197 15.64 -32.33 -25.68
C SER A 197 14.13 -32.32 -25.95
N LEU A 198 13.43 -33.41 -25.60
CA LEU A 198 11.97 -33.49 -25.75
C LEU A 198 11.23 -32.45 -24.91
N ILE A 199 11.68 -32.20 -23.66
CA ILE A 199 11.08 -31.18 -22.79
C ILE A 199 11.36 -29.81 -23.36
N GLU A 200 12.58 -29.53 -23.84
CA GLU A 200 12.90 -28.27 -24.50
C GLU A 200 12.00 -27.99 -25.72
N ASP A 201 11.75 -29.02 -26.55
CA ASP A 201 10.90 -28.91 -27.74
C ASP A 201 9.44 -28.58 -27.34
N VAL A 202 8.92 -29.22 -26.28
CA VAL A 202 7.58 -28.91 -25.74
C VAL A 202 7.51 -27.48 -25.26
N LEU A 203 8.54 -26.99 -24.55
CA LEU A 203 8.57 -25.62 -24.05
C LEU A 203 8.69 -24.60 -25.19
N LYS A 204 9.54 -24.87 -26.18
CA LYS A 204 9.72 -24.01 -27.37
C LYS A 204 8.47 -23.93 -28.25
N ALA A 205 7.71 -25.01 -28.33
CA ALA A 205 6.50 -25.08 -29.14
C ALA A 205 5.29 -24.37 -28.56
N HIS A 206 5.32 -24.05 -27.25
CA HIS A 206 4.18 -23.44 -26.57
C HIS A 206 4.22 -21.93 -26.68
N GLU A 207 3.18 -21.33 -27.30
CA GLU A 207 3.11 -19.89 -27.64
C GLU A 207 3.22 -18.95 -26.42
N LEU A 208 2.77 -19.38 -25.23
CA LEU A 208 2.79 -18.57 -24.01
C LEU A 208 4.12 -18.67 -23.25
N VAL A 209 5.04 -19.55 -23.67
CA VAL A 209 6.38 -19.62 -23.06
C VAL A 209 7.26 -18.52 -23.65
N ALA A 210 7.84 -17.69 -22.78
CA ALA A 210 8.70 -16.60 -23.20
C ALA A 210 9.95 -17.12 -23.92
N GLN A 211 10.30 -16.46 -25.02
CA GLN A 211 11.54 -16.74 -25.74
C GLN A 211 12.75 -15.98 -25.16
N ASN A 212 12.49 -15.01 -24.32
CA ASN A 212 13.49 -14.27 -23.56
C ASN A 212 12.90 -13.87 -22.19
N PRO A 213 13.48 -14.38 -21.08
CA PRO A 213 14.62 -15.30 -21.00
C PRO A 213 14.24 -16.72 -21.51
N LEU A 214 15.25 -17.43 -22.03
CA LEU A 214 15.08 -18.80 -22.50
C LEU A 214 14.73 -19.74 -21.36
N SER A 215 13.90 -20.75 -21.66
CA SER A 215 13.65 -21.86 -20.75
C SER A 215 14.94 -22.64 -20.45
N GLN A 216 15.01 -23.21 -19.26
CA GLN A 216 16.14 -23.99 -18.75
C GLN A 216 15.67 -25.39 -18.42
N VAL A 217 16.31 -26.42 -18.99
CA VAL A 217 16.01 -27.81 -18.72
C VAL A 217 17.30 -28.53 -18.37
N GLY A 218 17.28 -29.39 -17.36
CA GLY A 218 18.47 -30.11 -16.94
C GLY A 218 18.21 -31.06 -15.79
N ILE A 219 19.23 -31.85 -15.46
CA ILE A 219 19.20 -32.76 -14.31
C ILE A 219 19.25 -31.90 -13.03
N GLU A 220 18.25 -32.02 -12.17
CA GLU A 220 18.19 -31.36 -10.86
C GLU A 220 18.90 -32.19 -9.79
N ARG A 221 18.62 -33.51 -9.77
CA ARG A 221 19.19 -34.43 -8.78
C ARG A 221 19.08 -35.87 -9.21
N PHE A 222 19.86 -36.71 -8.58
CA PHE A 222 19.74 -38.17 -8.63
C PHE A 222 18.88 -38.59 -7.43
N ALA A 223 17.66 -39.07 -7.72
CA ALA A 223 16.68 -39.46 -6.72
C ALA A 223 16.78 -40.96 -6.38
N ASP A 224 16.04 -41.44 -5.37
CA ASP A 224 16.11 -42.80 -4.87
C ASP A 224 15.76 -43.84 -5.94
N SER A 225 14.92 -43.52 -6.92
CA SER A 225 14.43 -44.45 -7.92
C SER A 225 14.67 -44.01 -9.37
N GLY A 226 15.29 -42.85 -9.59
CA GLY A 226 15.51 -42.29 -10.93
C GLY A 226 16.27 -40.99 -10.93
N VAL A 227 16.33 -40.37 -12.11
CA VAL A 227 16.94 -39.05 -12.32
C VAL A 227 15.85 -38.01 -12.44
N THR A 228 15.88 -36.99 -11.57
CA THR A 228 14.94 -35.87 -11.63
C THR A 228 15.43 -34.85 -12.64
N ILE A 229 14.64 -34.59 -13.67
CA ILE A 229 14.84 -33.48 -14.61
C ILE A 229 13.95 -32.35 -14.21
N SER A 230 14.54 -31.15 -13.98
CA SER A 230 13.80 -29.93 -13.76
C SER A 230 13.74 -29.11 -15.04
N TYR A 231 12.64 -28.37 -15.20
CA TYR A 231 12.46 -27.43 -16.28
C TYR A 231 11.87 -26.15 -15.75
N ARG A 232 12.46 -25.03 -16.17
CA ARG A 232 12.13 -23.66 -15.74
C ARG A 232 11.79 -22.84 -16.96
N TYR A 233 10.67 -22.14 -16.92
CA TYR A 233 10.20 -21.36 -18.03
C TYR A 233 9.37 -20.17 -17.55
N TRP A 234 9.31 -19.12 -18.33
CA TRP A 234 8.60 -17.88 -18.00
C TRP A 234 7.31 -17.78 -18.80
N VAL A 235 6.22 -17.45 -18.13
CA VAL A 235 4.89 -17.33 -18.72
C VAL A 235 4.19 -16.05 -18.23
N PRO A 236 3.24 -15.48 -18.99
CA PRO A 236 2.44 -14.38 -18.52
C PRO A 236 1.78 -14.73 -17.19
N THR A 237 1.90 -13.83 -16.19
CA THR A 237 1.42 -14.08 -14.83
C THR A 237 -0.06 -14.44 -14.77
N THR A 238 -0.87 -13.85 -15.65
CA THR A 238 -2.32 -14.14 -15.72
C THR A 238 -2.67 -15.51 -16.27
N LYS A 239 -1.68 -16.26 -16.80
CA LYS A 239 -1.82 -17.54 -17.50
C LYS A 239 -1.00 -18.69 -16.89
N ILE A 240 -0.48 -18.51 -15.67
CA ILE A 240 0.42 -19.49 -15.03
C ILE A 240 -0.23 -20.86 -14.92
N ILE A 241 -1.43 -20.94 -14.32
CA ILE A 241 -2.09 -22.24 -14.06
C ILE A 241 -2.42 -22.95 -15.37
N GLU A 242 -3.04 -22.25 -16.32
CA GLU A 242 -3.42 -22.77 -17.62
C GLU A 242 -2.20 -23.32 -18.37
N THR A 243 -1.13 -22.52 -18.44
CA THR A 243 0.10 -22.90 -19.15
C THR A 243 0.84 -24.04 -18.43
N LYS A 244 0.92 -24.02 -17.10
CA LYS A 244 1.54 -25.08 -16.31
C LYS A 244 0.87 -26.43 -16.56
N LEU A 245 -0.45 -26.49 -16.57
CA LEU A 245 -1.19 -27.72 -16.84
C LEU A 245 -0.98 -28.20 -18.28
N ALA A 246 -0.98 -27.30 -19.25
CA ALA A 246 -0.72 -27.62 -20.66
C ALA A 246 0.69 -28.15 -20.87
N ILE A 247 1.71 -27.51 -20.29
CA ILE A 247 3.11 -27.93 -20.37
C ILE A 247 3.31 -29.30 -19.71
N ASN A 248 2.79 -29.52 -18.48
CA ASN A 248 2.90 -30.79 -17.80
C ASN A 248 2.27 -31.94 -18.63
N GLY A 249 1.10 -31.65 -19.23
CA GLY A 249 0.46 -32.64 -20.15
C GLY A 249 1.27 -32.87 -21.42
N GLY A 250 1.89 -31.82 -21.98
CA GLY A 250 2.79 -31.93 -23.13
C GLY A 250 4.06 -32.74 -22.83
N VAL A 251 4.71 -32.44 -21.71
CA VAL A 251 5.90 -33.15 -21.23
C VAL A 251 5.60 -34.63 -21.01
N TYR A 252 4.50 -34.96 -20.31
CA TYR A 252 4.09 -36.32 -20.07
C TYR A 252 3.87 -37.07 -21.39
N LYS A 253 3.18 -36.50 -22.36
CA LYS A 253 2.96 -37.08 -23.67
C LYS A 253 4.26 -37.30 -24.44
N ALA A 254 5.17 -36.32 -24.45
CA ALA A 254 6.44 -36.43 -25.17
C ALA A 254 7.32 -37.55 -24.60
N ILE A 255 7.44 -37.61 -23.27
CA ILE A 255 8.20 -38.64 -22.56
C ILE A 255 7.62 -40.06 -22.83
N ASN A 256 6.30 -40.18 -22.73
CA ASN A 256 5.63 -41.47 -22.97
C ASN A 256 5.71 -41.94 -24.44
N ASN A 257 5.58 -41.03 -25.41
CA ASN A 257 5.70 -41.35 -26.83
C ASN A 257 7.12 -41.74 -27.27
N ALA A 258 8.12 -41.34 -26.49
CA ALA A 258 9.52 -41.70 -26.73
C ALA A 258 9.95 -42.97 -25.95
N ASP A 259 8.99 -43.69 -25.34
CA ASP A 259 9.23 -44.88 -24.53
C ASP A 259 10.24 -44.66 -23.39
N ILE A 260 10.29 -43.44 -22.87
CA ILE A 260 11.10 -43.10 -21.69
C ILE A 260 10.33 -43.48 -20.44
N GLU A 261 10.90 -44.42 -19.68
CA GLU A 261 10.28 -44.97 -18.47
C GLU A 261 10.24 -43.91 -17.34
N ILE A 262 9.04 -43.69 -16.77
CA ILE A 262 8.84 -43.00 -15.53
C ILE A 262 8.91 -44.02 -14.40
N PRO A 263 9.91 -43.95 -13.50
CA PRO A 263 10.20 -45.03 -12.56
C PRO A 263 9.13 -45.16 -11.48
N PHE A 264 8.73 -46.41 -11.22
CA PHE A 264 8.06 -46.71 -9.95
C PHE A 264 9.06 -46.72 -8.81
N PRO A 265 8.63 -46.58 -7.54
CA PRO A 265 9.52 -46.71 -6.38
C PRO A 265 10.26 -48.07 -6.45
N GLN A 266 11.59 -48.02 -6.54
CA GLN A 266 12.44 -49.22 -6.62
C GLN A 266 12.88 -49.62 -5.20
N ARG A 267 12.86 -50.93 -4.92
CA ARG A 267 13.42 -51.51 -3.69
C ARG A 267 14.24 -52.72 -4.03
N VAL A 268 15.48 -52.77 -3.57
CA VAL A 268 16.32 -53.98 -3.66
C VAL A 268 16.06 -54.79 -2.40
N ILE A 269 15.57 -56.03 -2.60
CA ILE A 269 15.36 -56.98 -1.52
C ILE A 269 16.42 -58.06 -1.67
N THR A 270 17.28 -58.22 -0.65
CA THR A 270 18.24 -59.32 -0.57
C THR A 270 17.63 -60.45 0.28
N ILE A 271 17.31 -61.56 -0.31
CA ILE A 271 16.81 -62.74 0.40
C ILE A 271 17.98 -63.68 0.68
N ASN A 272 18.32 -63.91 1.94
CA ASN A 272 19.30 -64.89 2.33
C ASN A 272 18.70 -66.28 2.24
N LYS A 273 19.43 -67.28 1.62
CA LYS A 273 18.95 -68.66 1.49
C LYS A 273 18.58 -69.32 2.81
N ALA A 274 19.16 -68.87 3.93
CA ALA A 274 18.84 -69.39 5.26
C ALA A 274 17.39 -69.14 5.70
N ASP A 275 16.74 -68.05 5.16
CA ASP A 275 15.38 -67.69 5.50
C ASP A 275 14.31 -68.44 4.65
N LEU A 276 14.73 -69.27 3.68
CA LEU A 276 13.86 -70.05 2.85
C LEU A 276 13.74 -71.52 3.28
N GLU A 277 14.57 -71.97 4.23
CA GLU A 277 14.61 -73.32 4.78
C GLU A 277 14.02 -73.51 6.16
N SER A 278 13.44 -72.40 6.74
CA SER A 278 12.72 -72.38 8.01
C SER A 278 11.21 -72.27 7.75
#